data_d7145897310a8d9f319ca1a710e90859
#
_entry.id   d7145897310a8d9f319ca1a710e90859
#
_cell.length_a   1.000
_cell.length_b   1.000
_cell.length_c   1.000
_cell.angle_alpha   90.00
_cell.angle_beta   90.00
_cell.angle_gamma   90.00
#
_symmetry.space_group_name_H-M   'P 1'
#
loop_
_entity.id
_entity.type
_entity.pdbx_description
1 polymer ?
#
loop_
_entity_poly.entity_id
_entity_poly.type
_entity_poly.pdbx_seq_one_letter_code
_entity_poly.pdbx_strand_id
1 'polypeptide(L)'
;MIVGASNAVNLTDGLDGLATVPVILVAFCFAFISYVTGNIVFSEYLQIPYISGLGEVAVFLGAVIGSCLGFLWFNAPPAKIFMGDTGSLALGGSLGAVGIITKHEIVLAITGGLFVLEAISVIVQVVSFKLTGKRIFRMAPIHHHFEKKGWPESTVVIRFWIVAIILAMIGLATLKFR
;
A
#
# COMPACT_ATOMS: atom_id res chain seq x y z
N MET A 1 -13.34 3.65 -3.72
CA MET A 1 -12.09 2.91 -3.48
C MET A 1 -10.86 3.61 -4.07
N ILE A 2 -10.80 3.95 -5.37
CA ILE A 2 -9.64 4.62 -6.01
C ILE A 2 -9.20 5.88 -5.25
N VAL A 3 -10.13 6.82 -5.02
CA VAL A 3 -9.83 8.07 -4.28
C VAL A 3 -9.34 7.78 -2.86
N GLY A 4 -9.90 6.77 -2.19
CA GLY A 4 -9.47 6.35 -0.85
C GLY A 4 -8.04 5.80 -0.84
N ALA A 5 -7.70 4.93 -1.79
CA ALA A 5 -6.37 4.37 -1.94
C ALA A 5 -5.34 5.46 -2.30
N SER A 6 -5.70 6.36 -3.22
CA SER A 6 -4.88 7.51 -3.62
C SER A 6 -4.50 8.37 -2.41
N ASN A 7 -5.49 8.79 -1.62
CA ASN A 7 -5.24 9.60 -0.43
C ASN A 7 -4.52 8.83 0.69
N ALA A 8 -4.78 7.53 0.85
CA ALA A 8 -4.13 6.73 1.88
C ALA A 8 -2.62 6.57 1.62
N VAL A 9 -2.22 6.35 0.36
CA VAL A 9 -0.79 6.35 -0.03
C VAL A 9 -0.16 7.72 0.17
N ASN A 10 -0.86 8.80 -0.22
CA ASN A 10 -0.38 10.16 -0.03
C ASN A 10 -0.17 10.50 1.46
N LEU A 11 -1.10 10.13 2.33
CA LEU A 11 -0.96 10.33 3.79
C LEU A 11 0.20 9.53 4.39
N THR A 12 0.60 8.42 3.76
CA THR A 12 1.71 7.57 4.21
C THR A 12 3.06 8.11 3.77
N ASP A 13 3.12 8.95 2.72
CA ASP A 13 4.36 9.51 2.15
C ASP A 13 4.90 10.68 3.00
N GLY A 14 4.98 10.49 4.32
CA GLY A 14 5.44 11.50 5.27
C GLY A 14 6.87 11.34 5.76
N LEU A 15 7.51 10.19 5.52
CA LEU A 15 8.90 9.89 5.90
C LEU A 15 9.66 9.27 4.72
N ASP A 16 10.98 9.40 4.72
CA ASP A 16 11.88 8.91 3.69
C ASP A 16 11.65 7.43 3.35
N GLY A 17 11.17 7.15 2.13
CA GLY A 17 10.93 5.79 1.64
C GLY A 17 9.75 5.04 2.28
N LEU A 18 9.02 5.65 3.21
CA LEU A 18 7.95 4.98 3.96
C LEU A 18 6.84 4.44 3.06
N ALA A 19 6.36 5.22 2.09
CA ALA A 19 5.30 4.82 1.18
C ALA A 19 5.81 3.90 0.05
N THR A 20 7.05 4.10 -0.40
CA THR A 20 7.60 3.45 -1.60
C THR A 20 7.65 1.93 -1.47
N VAL A 21 8.17 1.39 -0.36
CA VAL A 21 8.27 -0.07 -0.17
C VAL A 21 6.90 -0.73 -0.05
N PRO A 22 5.95 -0.24 0.75
CA PRO A 22 4.59 -0.80 0.76
C PRO A 22 3.90 -0.76 -0.60
N VAL A 23 4.10 0.29 -1.42
CA VAL A 23 3.59 0.33 -2.80
C VAL A 23 4.19 -0.81 -3.63
N ILE A 24 5.50 -1.03 -3.57
CA ILE A 24 6.18 -2.14 -4.26
C ILE A 24 5.58 -3.49 -3.84
N LEU A 25 5.36 -3.70 -2.54
CA LEU A 25 4.82 -4.95 -2.01
C LEU A 25 3.40 -5.21 -2.49
N VAL A 26 2.52 -4.20 -2.43
CA VAL A 26 1.15 -4.31 -2.94
C VAL A 26 1.15 -4.56 -4.45
N ALA A 27 1.96 -3.80 -5.21
CA ALA A 27 2.10 -3.98 -6.65
C ALA A 27 2.59 -5.38 -7.00
N PHE A 28 3.55 -5.94 -6.24
CA PHE A 28 4.04 -7.30 -6.43
C PHE A 28 2.95 -8.35 -6.17
N CYS A 29 2.20 -8.22 -5.08
CA CYS A 29 1.07 -9.11 -4.79
C CYS A 29 0.04 -9.09 -5.93
N PHE A 30 -0.32 -7.90 -6.39
CA PHE A 30 -1.31 -7.76 -7.47
C PHE A 30 -0.77 -8.13 -8.85
N ALA A 31 0.53 -8.00 -9.12
CA ALA A 31 1.15 -8.55 -10.33
C ALA A 31 1.02 -10.07 -10.35
N PHE A 32 1.31 -10.72 -9.23
CA PHE A 32 1.13 -12.17 -9.08
C PHE A 32 -0.33 -12.57 -9.26
N ILE A 33 -1.28 -11.90 -8.58
CA ILE A 33 -2.72 -12.15 -8.69
C ILE A 33 -3.18 -11.99 -10.14
N SER A 34 -2.80 -10.89 -10.79
CA SER A 34 -3.18 -10.60 -12.19
C SER A 34 -2.65 -11.66 -13.17
N TYR A 35 -1.41 -12.09 -12.97
CA TYR A 35 -0.80 -13.14 -13.79
C TYR A 35 -1.54 -14.47 -13.64
N VAL A 36 -1.80 -14.90 -12.42
CA VAL A 36 -2.47 -16.17 -12.14
C VAL A 36 -3.93 -16.17 -12.59
N THR A 37 -4.66 -15.09 -12.32
CA THR A 37 -6.07 -14.94 -12.69
C THR A 37 -6.23 -14.73 -14.19
N GLY A 38 -5.23 -14.17 -14.86
CA GLY A 38 -5.20 -13.98 -16.32
C GLY A 38 -4.78 -15.23 -17.12
N ASN A 39 -4.37 -16.32 -16.45
CA ASN A 39 -3.94 -17.56 -17.06
C ASN A 39 -4.94 -18.69 -16.75
N ILE A 40 -5.51 -19.29 -17.79
CA ILE A 40 -6.55 -20.32 -17.65
C ILE A 40 -6.07 -21.54 -16.86
N VAL A 41 -4.83 -21.98 -17.08
CA VAL A 41 -4.28 -23.18 -16.43
C VAL A 41 -4.09 -22.94 -14.93
N PHE A 42 -3.54 -21.78 -14.55
CA PHE A 42 -3.35 -21.43 -13.16
C PHE A 42 -4.65 -21.12 -12.44
N SER A 43 -5.59 -20.44 -13.10
CA SER A 43 -6.90 -20.13 -12.52
C SER A 43 -7.70 -21.38 -12.21
N GLU A 44 -7.70 -22.38 -13.12
CA GLU A 44 -8.34 -23.67 -12.88
C GLU A 44 -7.67 -24.45 -11.75
N TYR A 45 -6.33 -24.51 -11.75
CA TYR A 45 -5.57 -25.23 -10.70
C TYR A 45 -5.81 -24.63 -9.30
N LEU A 46 -5.88 -23.30 -9.18
CA LEU A 46 -6.09 -22.59 -7.92
C LEU A 46 -7.58 -22.40 -7.58
N GLN A 47 -8.49 -22.83 -8.47
CA GLN A 47 -9.95 -22.67 -8.32
C GLN A 47 -10.37 -21.20 -8.12
N ILE A 48 -9.69 -20.28 -8.82
CA ILE A 48 -10.01 -18.85 -8.83
C ILE A 48 -10.64 -18.44 -10.16
N PRO A 49 -11.49 -17.38 -10.20
CA PRO A 49 -12.13 -16.95 -11.43
C PRO A 49 -11.11 -16.51 -12.49
N TYR A 50 -11.17 -17.10 -13.68
CA TYR A 50 -10.40 -16.64 -14.82
C TYR A 50 -10.95 -15.31 -15.35
N ILE A 51 -10.06 -14.34 -15.58
CA ILE A 51 -10.41 -13.03 -16.18
C ILE A 51 -9.51 -12.82 -17.40
N SER A 52 -10.11 -12.86 -18.60
CA SER A 52 -9.37 -12.67 -19.84
C SER A 52 -8.71 -11.29 -19.92
N GLY A 53 -7.46 -11.25 -20.40
CA GLY A 53 -6.69 -10.00 -20.55
C GLY A 53 -6.06 -9.47 -19.27
N LEU A 54 -6.34 -10.06 -18.10
CA LEU A 54 -5.82 -9.56 -16.84
C LEU A 54 -4.28 -9.72 -16.71
N GLY A 55 -3.69 -10.65 -17.47
CA GLY A 55 -2.24 -10.82 -17.53
C GLY A 55 -1.48 -9.54 -17.93
N GLU A 56 -2.09 -8.68 -18.75
CA GLU A 56 -1.48 -7.40 -19.15
C GLU A 56 -1.32 -6.42 -17.98
N VAL A 57 -2.18 -6.52 -16.97
CA VAL A 57 -2.07 -5.72 -15.74
C VAL A 57 -0.78 -6.07 -14.98
N ALA A 58 -0.31 -7.32 -15.07
CA ALA A 58 0.96 -7.72 -14.47
C ALA A 58 2.15 -7.00 -15.12
N VAL A 59 2.10 -6.73 -16.43
CA VAL A 59 3.14 -5.95 -17.14
C VAL A 59 3.16 -4.50 -16.64
N PHE A 60 1.99 -3.88 -16.53
CA PHE A 60 1.86 -2.53 -15.94
C PHE A 60 2.42 -2.48 -14.52
N LEU A 61 2.05 -3.43 -13.67
CA LEU A 61 2.54 -3.49 -12.29
C LEU A 61 4.04 -3.77 -12.22
N GLY A 62 4.59 -4.56 -13.15
CA GLY A 62 6.03 -4.76 -13.29
C GLY A 62 6.76 -3.43 -13.56
N ALA A 63 6.20 -2.57 -14.43
CA ALA A 63 6.74 -1.24 -14.69
C ALA A 63 6.64 -0.33 -13.45
N VAL A 64 5.53 -0.39 -12.70
CA VAL A 64 5.37 0.34 -11.42
C VAL A 64 6.42 -0.12 -10.40
N ILE A 65 6.63 -1.44 -10.24
CA ILE A 65 7.64 -1.99 -9.33
C ILE A 65 9.04 -1.50 -9.73
N GLY A 66 9.39 -1.63 -11.00
CA GLY A 66 10.70 -1.20 -11.50
C GLY A 66 10.96 0.29 -11.29
N SER A 67 9.99 1.15 -11.58
CA SER A 67 10.09 2.59 -11.36
C SER A 67 10.20 2.94 -9.87
N CYS A 68 9.42 2.28 -9.00
CA CYS A 68 9.51 2.47 -7.56
C CYS A 68 10.83 1.98 -6.98
N LEU A 69 11.42 0.89 -7.49
CA LEU A 69 12.75 0.42 -7.08
C LEU A 69 13.83 1.42 -7.47
N GLY A 70 13.79 1.94 -8.70
CA GLY A 70 14.70 2.99 -9.15
C GLY A 70 14.57 4.27 -8.35
N PHE A 71 13.34 4.67 -8.00
CA PHE A 71 13.07 5.81 -7.14
C PHE A 71 13.58 5.57 -5.72
N LEU A 72 13.35 4.39 -5.15
CA LEU A 72 13.75 4.02 -3.79
C LEU A 72 15.27 4.11 -3.59
N TRP A 73 16.06 3.88 -4.65
CA TRP A 73 17.52 4.02 -4.58
C TRP A 73 17.95 5.40 -4.08
N PHE A 74 17.17 6.43 -4.37
CA PHE A 74 17.43 7.81 -3.94
C PHE A 74 16.50 8.30 -2.83
N ASN A 75 15.36 7.62 -2.61
CA ASN A 75 14.35 7.99 -1.62
C ASN A 75 14.50 7.22 -0.28
N ALA A 76 15.35 6.18 -0.22
CA ALA A 76 15.66 5.51 1.05
C ALA A 76 16.37 6.46 2.03
N PRO A 77 16.15 6.31 3.36
CA PRO A 77 16.74 7.18 4.36
C PRO A 77 18.30 7.18 4.33
N PRO A 78 18.98 8.32 4.32
CA PRO A 78 18.48 9.68 4.16
C PRO A 78 18.12 10.00 2.69
N ALA A 79 16.87 10.42 2.45
CA ALA A 79 16.37 10.64 1.09
C ALA A 79 17.04 11.83 0.41
N LYS A 80 17.35 11.62 -0.88
CA LYS A 80 17.88 12.68 -1.78
C LYS A 80 16.80 13.27 -2.69
N ILE A 81 15.70 12.56 -2.87
CA ILE A 81 14.53 12.96 -3.66
C ILE A 81 13.25 12.57 -2.94
N PHE A 82 12.19 13.33 -3.17
CA PHE A 82 10.89 13.13 -2.54
C PHE A 82 9.82 12.88 -3.61
N MET A 83 8.81 12.04 -3.28
CA MET A 83 7.78 11.65 -4.23
C MET A 83 6.78 12.77 -4.50
N GLY A 84 6.34 13.44 -3.45
CA GLY A 84 5.31 14.48 -3.50
C GLY A 84 3.92 13.95 -3.89
N ASP A 85 2.94 14.84 -3.87
CA ASP A 85 1.53 14.50 -4.10
C ASP A 85 1.29 13.89 -5.49
N THR A 86 1.99 14.36 -6.52
CA THR A 86 1.83 13.84 -7.88
C THR A 86 2.16 12.35 -7.97
N GLY A 87 3.25 11.93 -7.33
CA GLY A 87 3.67 10.53 -7.33
C GLY A 87 2.80 9.66 -6.43
N SER A 88 2.61 10.08 -5.19
CA SER A 88 1.89 9.30 -4.18
C SER A 88 0.41 9.12 -4.53
N LEU A 89 -0.26 10.18 -5.01
CA LEU A 89 -1.65 10.10 -5.46
C LEU A 89 -1.80 9.21 -6.70
N ALA A 90 -0.88 9.32 -7.67
CA ALA A 90 -0.90 8.50 -8.88
C ALA A 90 -0.69 7.00 -8.55
N LEU A 91 0.30 6.68 -7.70
CA LEU A 91 0.56 5.30 -7.27
C LEU A 91 -0.62 4.71 -6.52
N GLY A 92 -1.16 5.43 -5.53
CA GLY A 92 -2.32 4.97 -4.77
C GLY A 92 -3.57 4.81 -5.63
N GLY A 93 -3.82 5.75 -6.55
CA GLY A 93 -4.91 5.67 -7.53
C GLY A 93 -4.78 4.46 -8.45
N SER A 94 -3.57 4.18 -8.94
CA SER A 94 -3.25 3.00 -9.77
C SER A 94 -3.51 1.70 -9.03
N LEU A 95 -3.04 1.56 -7.79
CA LEU A 95 -3.30 0.37 -6.96
C LEU A 95 -4.80 0.20 -6.68
N GLY A 96 -5.51 1.30 -6.40
CA GLY A 96 -6.96 1.27 -6.24
C GLY A 96 -7.71 0.82 -7.49
N ALA A 97 -7.29 1.26 -8.68
CA ALA A 97 -7.85 0.82 -9.96
C ALA A 97 -7.57 -0.67 -10.20
N VAL A 98 -6.34 -1.11 -9.97
CA VAL A 98 -5.96 -2.53 -10.10
C VAL A 98 -6.79 -3.41 -9.17
N GLY A 99 -7.01 -3.02 -7.92
CA GLY A 99 -7.84 -3.77 -6.99
C GLY A 99 -9.26 -4.00 -7.50
N ILE A 100 -9.86 -2.99 -8.18
CA ILE A 100 -11.19 -3.09 -8.79
C ILE A 100 -11.16 -3.98 -10.05
N ILE A 101 -10.18 -3.77 -10.94
CA ILE A 101 -10.06 -4.53 -12.19
C ILE A 101 -9.87 -6.02 -11.92
N THR A 102 -9.09 -6.36 -10.89
CA THR A 102 -8.85 -7.74 -10.47
C THR A 102 -9.98 -8.34 -9.65
N LYS A 103 -10.96 -7.53 -9.20
CA LYS A 103 -12.05 -7.92 -8.29
C LYS A 103 -11.56 -8.46 -6.94
N HIS A 104 -10.42 -7.92 -6.46
CA HIS A 104 -9.78 -8.34 -5.23
C HIS A 104 -9.65 -7.18 -4.23
N GLU A 105 -10.76 -6.42 -4.03
CA GLU A 105 -10.78 -5.22 -3.19
C GLU A 105 -10.42 -5.49 -1.73
N ILE A 106 -10.89 -6.62 -1.18
CA ILE A 106 -10.60 -7.03 0.20
C ILE A 106 -9.11 -7.38 0.33
N VAL A 107 -8.55 -8.06 -0.67
CA VAL A 107 -7.11 -8.39 -0.69
C VAL A 107 -6.29 -7.11 -0.74
N LEU A 108 -6.73 -6.10 -1.51
CA LEU A 108 -6.07 -4.79 -1.52
C LEU A 108 -6.10 -4.12 -0.14
N ALA A 109 -7.23 -4.19 0.56
CA ALA A 109 -7.34 -3.64 1.91
C ALA A 109 -6.41 -4.34 2.91
N ILE A 110 -6.15 -5.64 2.72
CA ILE A 110 -5.24 -6.42 3.58
C ILE A 110 -3.78 -6.15 3.20
N THR A 111 -3.40 -6.33 1.93
CA THR A 111 -2.03 -6.11 1.45
C THR A 111 -1.58 -4.66 1.62
N GLY A 112 -2.50 -3.71 1.38
CA GLY A 112 -2.33 -2.28 1.62
C GLY A 112 -2.72 -1.84 3.03
N GLY A 113 -2.83 -2.76 3.98
CA GLY A 113 -3.32 -2.49 5.33
C GLY A 113 -2.52 -1.42 6.09
N LEU A 114 -1.26 -1.23 5.75
CA LEU A 114 -0.48 -0.12 6.30
C LEU A 114 -1.08 1.23 5.88
N PHE A 115 -1.41 1.41 4.61
CA PHE A 115 -2.07 2.63 4.11
C PHE A 115 -3.44 2.84 4.76
N VAL A 116 -4.18 1.74 4.96
CA VAL A 116 -5.47 1.76 5.67
C VAL A 116 -5.29 2.22 7.12
N LEU A 117 -4.28 1.70 7.83
CA LEU A 117 -3.98 2.10 9.22
C LEU A 117 -3.61 3.57 9.32
N GLU A 118 -2.78 4.09 8.39
CA GLU A 118 -2.42 5.50 8.35
C GLU A 118 -3.67 6.37 8.15
N ALA A 119 -4.50 6.06 7.15
CA ALA A 119 -5.73 6.81 6.89
C ALA A 119 -6.72 6.75 8.06
N ILE A 120 -6.94 5.57 8.66
CA ILE A 120 -7.81 5.41 9.83
C ILE A 120 -7.28 6.22 11.01
N SER A 121 -5.97 6.26 11.23
CA SER A 121 -5.37 7.05 12.32
C SER A 121 -5.72 8.53 12.22
N VAL A 122 -5.74 9.08 11.00
CA VAL A 122 -6.13 10.47 10.74
C VAL A 122 -7.62 10.67 10.99
N ILE A 123 -8.46 9.77 10.45
CA ILE A 123 -9.93 9.84 10.63
C ILE A 123 -10.27 9.80 12.12
N VAL A 124 -9.74 8.84 12.85
CA VAL A 124 -9.98 8.67 14.29
C VAL A 124 -9.52 9.89 15.08
N GLN A 125 -8.34 10.43 14.77
CA GLN A 125 -7.82 11.64 15.40
C GLN A 125 -8.74 12.85 15.18
N VAL A 126 -9.16 13.07 13.93
CA VAL A 126 -10.01 14.21 13.57
C VAL A 126 -11.39 14.09 14.21
N VAL A 127 -12.01 12.90 14.14
CA VAL A 127 -13.32 12.65 14.74
C VAL A 127 -13.27 12.84 16.26
N SER A 128 -12.29 12.24 16.94
CA SER A 128 -12.12 12.40 18.38
C SER A 128 -11.95 13.86 18.78
N PHE A 129 -11.09 14.59 18.07
CA PHE A 129 -10.86 16.00 18.38
C PHE A 129 -12.11 16.86 18.16
N LYS A 130 -12.87 16.61 17.10
CA LYS A 130 -14.13 17.34 16.83
C LYS A 130 -15.22 17.04 17.86
N LEU A 131 -15.31 15.79 18.34
CA LEU A 131 -16.38 15.39 19.25
C LEU A 131 -16.04 15.62 20.73
N THR A 132 -14.79 15.45 21.12
CA THR A 132 -14.39 15.47 22.54
C THR A 132 -13.37 16.55 22.90
N GLY A 133 -12.79 17.25 21.90
CA GLY A 133 -11.68 18.21 22.10
C GLY A 133 -10.35 17.52 22.48
N LYS A 134 -10.29 16.18 22.52
CA LYS A 134 -9.11 15.42 22.93
C LYS A 134 -8.46 14.69 21.77
N ARG A 135 -7.12 14.66 21.77
CA ARG A 135 -6.33 13.91 20.80
C ARG A 135 -6.09 12.48 21.32
N ILE A 136 -6.31 11.47 20.47
CA ILE A 136 -6.00 10.06 20.77
C ILE A 136 -4.51 9.81 20.56
N PHE A 137 -3.98 10.23 19.41
CA PHE A 137 -2.56 10.12 19.09
C PHE A 137 -1.84 11.45 19.36
N ARG A 138 -0.55 11.38 19.67
CA ARG A 138 0.29 12.61 19.83
C ARG A 138 0.29 13.45 18.56
N MET A 139 0.29 12.75 17.40
CA MET A 139 0.17 13.32 16.06
C MET A 139 -0.41 12.25 15.11
N ALA A 140 -1.11 12.63 14.08
CA ALA A 140 -1.59 11.79 12.99
C ALA A 140 -1.05 12.36 11.66
N PRO A 141 -0.73 11.53 10.68
CA PRO A 141 -0.84 10.05 10.63
C PRO A 141 0.03 9.32 11.66
N ILE A 142 -0.15 7.99 11.82
CA ILE A 142 0.38 7.24 12.97
C ILE A 142 1.92 7.16 12.98
N HIS A 143 2.61 7.25 11.85
CA HIS A 143 4.08 7.30 11.81
C HIS A 143 4.62 8.49 12.62
N HIS A 144 4.01 9.67 12.51
CA HIS A 144 4.39 10.84 13.31
C HIS A 144 4.13 10.67 14.81
N HIS A 145 3.18 9.81 15.21
CA HIS A 145 2.98 9.48 16.61
C HIS A 145 4.23 8.81 17.22
N PHE A 146 4.88 7.91 16.45
CA PHE A 146 6.09 7.22 16.91
C PHE A 146 7.31 8.14 16.93
N GLU A 147 7.44 9.05 15.96
CA GLU A 147 8.47 10.10 15.99
C GLU A 147 8.31 10.99 17.24
N LYS A 148 7.07 11.42 17.54
CA LYS A 148 6.78 12.20 18.77
C LYS A 148 6.96 11.41 20.06
N LYS A 149 7.12 10.09 19.99
CA LYS A 149 7.58 9.24 21.11
C LYS A 149 9.11 9.17 21.24
N GLY A 150 9.85 9.73 20.27
CA GLY A 150 11.31 9.76 20.26
C GLY A 150 11.95 8.59 19.48
N TRP A 151 11.19 7.87 18.62
CA TRP A 151 11.80 6.88 17.77
C TRP A 151 12.52 7.56 16.59
N PRO A 152 13.74 7.11 16.25
CA PRO A 152 14.42 7.56 15.05
C PRO A 152 13.59 7.25 13.80
N GLU A 153 13.58 8.15 12.82
CA GLU A 153 12.83 8.02 11.58
C GLU A 153 13.10 6.69 10.87
N SER A 154 14.36 6.35 10.68
CA SER A 154 14.76 5.08 10.05
C SER A 154 14.20 3.85 10.76
N THR A 155 14.08 3.90 12.10
CA THR A 155 13.48 2.82 12.90
C THR A 155 11.98 2.70 12.63
N VAL A 156 11.28 3.83 12.54
CA VAL A 156 9.85 3.85 12.20
C VAL A 156 9.66 3.23 10.82
N VAL A 157 10.40 3.72 9.82
CA VAL A 157 10.32 3.28 8.42
C VAL A 157 10.55 1.77 8.30
N ILE A 158 11.65 1.24 8.86
CA ILE A 158 11.97 -0.19 8.78
C ILE A 158 10.88 -1.05 9.44
N ARG A 159 10.37 -0.65 10.61
CA ARG A 159 9.30 -1.39 11.30
C ARG A 159 8.00 -1.41 10.50
N PHE A 160 7.67 -0.30 9.86
CA PHE A 160 6.49 -0.20 9.00
C PHE A 160 6.65 -1.05 7.73
N TRP A 161 7.86 -1.13 7.15
CA TRP A 161 8.15 -2.07 6.05
C TRP A 161 7.94 -3.52 6.48
N ILE A 162 8.40 -3.90 7.68
CA ILE A 162 8.17 -5.25 8.22
C ILE A 162 6.67 -5.54 8.35
N VAL A 163 5.89 -4.60 8.88
CA VAL A 163 4.43 -4.73 8.97
C VAL A 163 3.81 -4.87 7.58
N ALA A 164 4.26 -4.07 6.59
CA ALA A 164 3.76 -4.17 5.22
C ALA A 164 4.08 -5.53 4.58
N ILE A 165 5.27 -6.10 4.82
CA ILE A 165 5.64 -7.44 4.35
C ILE A 165 4.70 -8.50 4.95
N ILE A 166 4.45 -8.44 6.26
CA ILE A 166 3.53 -9.38 6.93
C ILE A 166 2.13 -9.29 6.34
N LEU A 167 1.62 -8.08 6.14
CA LEU A 167 0.30 -7.84 5.54
C LEU A 167 0.22 -8.33 4.09
N ALA A 168 1.28 -8.14 3.30
CA ALA A 168 1.39 -8.67 1.94
C ALA A 168 1.32 -10.19 1.93
N MET A 169 2.04 -10.86 2.82
CA MET A 169 2.00 -12.33 2.96
C MET A 169 0.60 -12.82 3.37
N ILE A 170 -0.04 -12.16 4.34
CA ILE A 170 -1.41 -12.49 4.75
C ILE A 170 -2.37 -12.31 3.58
N GLY A 171 -2.28 -11.20 2.85
CA GLY A 171 -3.13 -10.94 1.70
C GLY A 171 -3.00 -11.99 0.60
N LEU A 172 -1.77 -12.43 0.26
CA LEU A 172 -1.56 -13.54 -0.68
C LEU A 172 -2.12 -14.87 -0.15
N ALA A 173 -1.97 -15.14 1.14
CA ALA A 173 -2.51 -16.36 1.74
C ALA A 173 -4.05 -16.43 1.65
N THR A 174 -4.74 -15.29 1.66
CA THR A 174 -6.21 -15.25 1.55
C THR A 174 -6.74 -15.70 0.19
N LEU A 175 -5.91 -15.72 -0.86
CA LEU A 175 -6.32 -16.23 -2.18
C LEU A 175 -6.74 -17.71 -2.15
N LYS A 176 -6.23 -18.48 -1.21
CA LYS A 176 -6.53 -19.91 -1.07
C LYS A 176 -7.82 -20.18 -0.28
N PHE A 177 -8.36 -19.19 0.42
CA PHE A 177 -9.54 -19.35 1.29
C PHE A 177 -10.86 -18.94 0.61
N ARG A 178 -10.88 -18.86 -0.71
CA ARG A 178 -12.05 -18.43 -1.47
C ARG A 178 -12.72 -19.59 -2.18
#